data_89244e255a7180ac5c5d259f2aed23ab
#
_entry.id   89244e255a7180ac5c5d259f2aed23ab
#
_cell.length_a   1.000
_cell.length_b   1.000
_cell.length_c   1.000
_cell.angle_alpha   90.00
_cell.angle_beta   90.00
_cell.angle_gamma   90.00
#
_symmetry.space_group_name_H-M   'P 1'
#
loop_
_entity.id
_entity.type
_entity.pdbx_description
1 polymer ?
#
loop_
_entity_poly.entity_id
_entity_poly.type
_entity_poly.pdbx_seq_one_letter_code
_entity_poly.pdbx_strand_id
1 'polypeptide(L)'
;MQARETDQMEVKGRAKWYSDLANLLDRLSAQRTTVPNRLDREATVIQFYKSNGTVSVQMSFQLAWSISKDVADMICAIPTGFNPSAARWVNSDTSNTGKNIQFNVKQNENGVWCLYLTALDNLTATDRINDSFIYQL
;
A
#
# COMPACT_ATOMS: atom_id res chain seq x y z
N MET A 1 -47.17 -14.72 -13.45
CA MET A 1 -46.67 -13.34 -13.62
C MET A 1 -45.92 -12.88 -12.39
N GLN A 2 -46.52 -12.84 -11.21
CA GLN A 2 -45.84 -12.40 -9.98
C GLN A 2 -44.65 -13.28 -9.57
N ALA A 3 -44.81 -14.62 -9.69
CA ALA A 3 -43.70 -15.53 -9.40
C ALA A 3 -42.47 -15.25 -10.28
N ARG A 4 -42.69 -14.90 -11.54
CA ARG A 4 -41.63 -14.60 -12.50
C ARG A 4 -40.87 -13.31 -12.17
N GLU A 5 -41.62 -12.28 -11.71
CA GLU A 5 -41.03 -11.03 -11.27
C GLU A 5 -40.21 -11.23 -9.98
N THR A 6 -40.70 -12.04 -9.05
CA THR A 6 -40.01 -12.39 -7.83
C THR A 6 -38.69 -13.13 -8.13
N ASP A 7 -38.73 -14.10 -9.08
CA ASP A 7 -37.54 -14.81 -9.50
C ASP A 7 -36.47 -13.89 -10.11
N GLN A 8 -36.90 -12.91 -10.92
CA GLN A 8 -35.99 -11.91 -11.49
C GLN A 8 -35.36 -11.02 -10.43
N MET A 9 -36.09 -10.64 -9.40
CA MET A 9 -35.61 -9.83 -8.30
C MET A 9 -34.60 -10.62 -7.46
N GLU A 10 -34.83 -11.89 -7.20
CA GLU A 10 -33.89 -12.77 -6.50
C GLU A 10 -32.58 -12.95 -7.29
N VAL A 11 -32.65 -13.14 -8.59
CA VAL A 11 -31.48 -13.25 -9.46
C VAL A 11 -30.66 -11.97 -9.44
N LYS A 12 -31.28 -10.80 -9.52
CA LYS A 12 -30.61 -9.51 -9.42
C LYS A 12 -29.95 -9.33 -8.05
N GLY A 13 -30.61 -9.69 -6.97
CA GLY A 13 -30.09 -9.65 -5.63
C GLY A 13 -28.85 -10.53 -5.46
N ARG A 14 -28.90 -11.74 -6.00
CA ARG A 14 -27.75 -12.67 -6.00
C ARG A 14 -26.59 -12.13 -6.82
N ALA A 15 -26.84 -11.57 -8.01
CA ALA A 15 -25.79 -10.99 -8.84
C ALA A 15 -25.09 -9.82 -8.11
N LYS A 16 -25.85 -8.97 -7.42
CA LYS A 16 -25.29 -7.90 -6.60
C LYS A 16 -24.46 -8.44 -5.44
N TRP A 17 -24.96 -9.46 -4.74
CA TRP A 17 -24.26 -10.08 -3.63
C TRP A 17 -22.92 -10.68 -4.07
N TYR A 18 -22.89 -11.40 -5.21
CA TYR A 18 -21.64 -11.94 -5.75
C TYR A 18 -20.66 -10.83 -6.16
N SER A 19 -21.15 -9.75 -6.75
CA SER A 19 -20.33 -8.60 -7.10
C SER A 19 -19.73 -7.93 -5.86
N ASP A 20 -20.53 -7.72 -4.81
CA ASP A 20 -20.08 -7.14 -3.55
C ASP A 20 -19.06 -8.06 -2.85
N LEU A 21 -19.29 -9.38 -2.87
CA LEU A 21 -18.35 -10.36 -2.33
C LEU A 21 -17.04 -10.37 -3.11
N ALA A 22 -17.10 -10.35 -4.44
CA ALA A 22 -15.91 -10.30 -5.29
C ALA A 22 -15.08 -9.04 -5.00
N ASN A 23 -15.73 -7.88 -4.84
CA ASN A 23 -15.07 -6.63 -4.47
C ASN A 23 -14.44 -6.70 -3.07
N LEU A 24 -15.13 -7.33 -2.12
CA LEU A 24 -14.59 -7.55 -0.78
C LEU A 24 -13.38 -8.47 -0.80
N LEU A 25 -13.46 -9.58 -1.53
CA LEU A 25 -12.35 -10.52 -1.69
C LEU A 25 -11.16 -9.87 -2.40
N ASP A 26 -11.42 -9.02 -3.39
CA ASP A 26 -10.38 -8.26 -4.08
C ASP A 26 -9.66 -7.31 -3.13
N ARG A 27 -10.38 -6.67 -2.21
CA ARG A 27 -9.80 -5.85 -1.15
C ARG A 27 -9.04 -6.67 -0.11
N LEU A 28 -9.58 -7.81 0.30
CA LEU A 28 -8.97 -8.70 1.28
C LEU A 28 -7.77 -9.45 0.72
N SER A 29 -7.76 -9.71 -0.58
CA SER A 29 -6.61 -10.26 -1.29
C SER A 29 -5.56 -9.22 -1.61
N ALA A 30 -5.70 -7.99 -1.09
CA ALA A 30 -4.70 -6.94 -1.20
C ALA A 30 -3.32 -7.49 -0.88
N GLN A 31 -2.46 -7.39 -1.87
CA GLN A 31 -1.26 -8.18 -1.92
C GLN A 31 -0.25 -7.72 -0.87
N ARG A 32 0.25 -8.69 -0.13
CA ARG A 32 1.50 -8.53 0.59
C ARG A 32 2.60 -8.35 -0.44
N THR A 33 3.22 -7.20 -0.50
CA THR A 33 4.35 -7.02 -1.40
C THR A 33 5.58 -7.68 -0.81
N THR A 34 6.41 -8.22 -1.71
CA THR A 34 7.75 -8.68 -1.34
C THR A 34 8.63 -7.45 -1.12
N VAL A 35 9.06 -7.27 0.10
CA VAL A 35 10.00 -6.19 0.44
C VAL A 35 11.38 -6.58 -0.04
N PRO A 36 12.20 -5.63 -0.55
CA PRO A 36 13.59 -5.93 -0.90
C PRO A 36 14.34 -6.57 0.27
N ASN A 37 15.20 -7.53 -0.03
CA ASN A 37 15.90 -8.32 0.99
C ASN A 37 16.56 -7.50 2.10
N ARG A 38 17.02 -6.32 1.79
CA ARG A 38 17.67 -5.47 2.78
C ARG A 38 16.71 -4.83 3.80
N LEU A 39 15.40 -4.77 3.53
CA LEU A 39 14.38 -4.38 4.52
C LEU A 39 13.58 -5.58 5.01
N ASP A 40 13.89 -6.78 4.49
CA ASP A 40 13.17 -8.00 4.80
C ASP A 40 13.63 -8.55 6.15
N ARG A 41 12.86 -8.22 7.16
CA ARG A 41 13.00 -8.77 8.51
C ARG A 41 11.71 -9.45 8.92
N GLU A 42 11.80 -10.27 9.94
CA GLU A 42 10.62 -10.82 10.60
C GLU A 42 9.66 -9.69 10.96
N ALA A 43 8.38 -9.93 10.78
CA ALA A 43 7.30 -8.97 11.03
C ALA A 43 7.26 -7.76 10.08
N THR A 44 7.97 -7.78 8.96
CA THR A 44 7.77 -6.78 7.91
C THR A 44 6.42 -6.99 7.25
N VAL A 45 5.58 -5.97 7.29
CA VAL A 45 4.26 -6.00 6.66
C VAL A 45 4.10 -4.73 5.83
N ILE A 46 3.90 -4.90 4.53
CA ILE A 46 3.52 -3.84 3.61
C ILE A 46 2.34 -4.35 2.81
N GLN A 47 1.17 -3.71 2.98
CA GLN A 47 -0.07 -4.14 2.37
C GLN A 47 -0.69 -3.00 1.57
N PHE A 48 -1.16 -3.33 0.39
CA PHE A 48 -1.86 -2.42 -0.51
C PHE A 48 -3.31 -2.86 -0.64
N TYR A 49 -4.23 -1.95 -0.39
CA TYR A 49 -5.67 -2.17 -0.50
C TYR A 49 -6.26 -1.19 -1.49
N LYS A 50 -6.93 -1.70 -2.51
CA LYS A 50 -7.58 -0.88 -3.53
C LYS A 50 -9.08 -0.86 -3.33
N SER A 51 -9.68 0.33 -3.34
CA SER A 51 -11.12 0.53 -3.24
C SER A 51 -11.52 1.86 -3.86
N ASN A 52 -12.48 1.84 -4.78
CA ASN A 52 -13.08 3.04 -5.37
C ASN A 52 -12.07 4.07 -5.90
N GLY A 53 -11.08 3.61 -6.65
CA GLY A 53 -10.08 4.50 -7.23
C GLY A 53 -9.01 5.00 -6.27
N THR A 54 -8.98 4.51 -5.04
CA THR A 54 -7.95 4.81 -4.06
C THR A 54 -7.18 3.57 -3.65
N VAL A 55 -5.94 3.76 -3.27
CA VAL A 55 -5.10 2.72 -2.68
C VAL A 55 -4.71 3.15 -1.28
N SER A 56 -4.96 2.29 -0.32
CA SER A 56 -4.48 2.42 1.05
C SER A 56 -3.25 1.56 1.23
N VAL A 57 -2.18 2.13 1.75
CA VAL A 57 -0.94 1.42 2.06
C VAL A 57 -0.77 1.37 3.56
N GLN A 58 -0.56 0.18 4.09
CA GLN A 58 -0.29 -0.04 5.50
C GLN A 58 1.08 -0.68 5.66
N MET A 59 1.90 -0.13 6.54
CA MET A 59 3.28 -0.54 6.73
C MET A 59 3.60 -0.76 8.19
N SER A 60 4.34 -1.83 8.46
CA SER A 60 4.96 -2.09 9.74
C SER A 60 6.25 -2.85 9.51
N PHE A 61 7.38 -2.18 9.68
CA PHE A 61 8.68 -2.81 9.49
C PHE A 61 9.77 -2.10 10.30
N GLN A 62 10.82 -2.83 10.57
CA GLN A 62 12.05 -2.31 11.17
C GLN A 62 13.10 -2.14 10.08
N LEU A 63 13.85 -1.05 10.13
CA LEU A 63 14.93 -0.83 9.19
C LEU A 63 16.02 -1.91 9.35
N ALA A 64 16.62 -2.32 8.23
CA ALA A 64 17.71 -3.28 8.23
C ALA A 64 19.08 -2.60 8.34
N TRP A 65 19.15 -1.32 8.03
CA TRP A 65 20.37 -0.48 8.11
C TRP A 65 20.00 0.97 8.34
N SER A 66 21.05 1.77 8.58
CA SER A 66 20.90 3.22 8.75
C SER A 66 20.62 3.90 7.41
N ILE A 67 19.78 4.93 7.43
CA ILE A 67 19.53 5.81 6.30
C ILE A 67 19.88 7.23 6.73
N SER A 68 20.81 7.85 6.02
CA SER A 68 21.24 9.21 6.33
C SER A 68 20.16 10.22 5.96
N LYS A 69 20.15 11.33 6.66
CA LYS A 69 19.27 12.47 6.37
C LYS A 69 19.34 12.84 4.89
N ASP A 70 18.17 13.14 4.31
CA ASP A 70 17.98 13.53 2.91
C ASP A 70 18.27 12.42 1.88
N VAL A 71 18.43 11.20 2.33
CA VAL A 71 18.56 10.04 1.45
C VAL A 71 17.21 9.35 1.29
N ALA A 72 16.85 9.05 0.05
CA ALA A 72 15.69 8.24 -0.29
C ALA A 72 16.13 6.80 -0.55
N ASP A 73 15.42 5.84 0.03
CA ASP A 73 15.66 4.42 -0.19
C ASP A 73 14.38 3.73 -0.67
N MET A 74 14.50 2.84 -1.63
CA MET A 74 13.37 2.09 -2.16
C MET A 74 12.93 1.03 -1.15
N ILE A 75 11.65 1.06 -0.81
CA ILE A 75 11.07 0.07 0.09
C ILE A 75 10.64 -1.16 -0.70
N CYS A 76 9.81 -0.97 -1.72
CA CYS A 76 9.29 -2.04 -2.54
C CYS A 76 8.75 -1.51 -3.88
N ALA A 77 8.54 -2.43 -4.83
CA ALA A 77 7.78 -2.12 -6.02
C ALA A 77 6.27 -2.07 -5.68
N ILE A 78 5.54 -1.23 -6.38
CA ILE A 78 4.08 -1.19 -6.29
C ILE A 78 3.51 -2.43 -7.00
N PRO A 79 2.57 -3.15 -6.40
CA PRO A 79 1.94 -4.30 -7.06
C PRO A 79 1.24 -3.90 -8.35
N THR A 80 1.20 -4.81 -9.31
CA THR A 80 0.48 -4.61 -10.58
C THR A 80 -0.99 -4.27 -10.31
N GLY A 81 -1.48 -3.24 -10.99
CA GLY A 81 -2.86 -2.77 -10.82
C GLY A 81 -3.07 -1.74 -9.69
N PHE A 82 -2.01 -1.39 -8.97
CA PHE A 82 -2.05 -0.40 -7.88
C PHE A 82 -1.28 0.88 -8.21
N ASN A 83 -0.85 1.05 -9.46
CA ASN A 83 -0.06 2.20 -9.86
C ASN A 83 -0.87 3.50 -9.79
N PRO A 84 -0.33 4.58 -9.23
CA PRO A 84 -0.97 5.88 -9.27
C PRO A 84 -0.93 6.48 -10.69
N SER A 85 -1.80 7.45 -10.95
CA SER A 85 -1.79 8.19 -12.23
C SER A 85 -0.63 9.17 -12.33
N ALA A 86 -0.06 9.58 -11.21
CA ALA A 86 1.08 10.50 -11.14
C ALA A 86 1.89 10.28 -9.88
N ALA A 87 3.14 10.70 -9.87
CA ALA A 87 3.99 10.65 -8.68
C ALA A 87 3.36 11.42 -7.52
N ARG A 88 3.47 10.86 -6.32
CA ARG A 88 2.88 11.42 -5.10
C ARG A 88 3.93 11.55 -4.01
N TRP A 89 3.95 12.69 -3.37
CA TRP A 89 4.67 12.90 -2.14
C TRP A 89 3.70 12.73 -0.99
N VAL A 90 4.04 11.84 -0.08
CA VAL A 90 3.23 11.60 1.10
C VAL A 90 4.09 11.85 2.32
N ASN A 91 3.75 12.86 3.08
CA ASN A 91 4.42 13.11 4.35
C ASN A 91 3.93 12.10 5.37
N SER A 92 4.86 11.50 6.04
CA SER A 92 4.57 10.70 7.21
C SER A 92 4.97 11.46 8.46
N ASP A 93 4.49 11.00 9.61
CA ASP A 93 4.80 11.66 10.86
C ASP A 93 6.24 11.37 11.30
N THR A 94 6.44 10.26 11.93
CA THR A 94 7.72 9.93 12.56
C THR A 94 7.93 8.42 12.65
N SER A 95 9.17 8.02 12.80
CA SER A 95 9.52 6.68 13.25
C SER A 95 9.13 6.51 14.74
N ASN A 96 9.30 5.30 15.26
CA ASN A 96 9.05 5.00 16.68
C ASN A 96 9.92 5.83 17.64
N THR A 97 11.02 6.39 17.17
CA THR A 97 11.92 7.25 17.95
C THR A 97 11.71 8.75 17.70
N GLY A 98 10.64 9.13 17.00
CA GLY A 98 10.30 10.53 16.75
C GLY A 98 11.08 11.18 15.62
N LYS A 99 11.74 10.43 14.77
CA LYS A 99 12.50 10.96 13.63
C LYS A 99 11.60 11.16 12.42
N ASN A 100 11.75 12.29 11.76
CA ASN A 100 10.90 12.65 10.63
C ASN A 100 11.25 11.86 9.37
N ILE A 101 10.22 11.39 8.68
CA ILE A 101 10.30 10.63 7.45
C ILE A 101 9.26 11.10 6.45
N GLN A 102 9.49 10.78 5.19
CA GLN A 102 8.58 11.09 4.09
C GLN A 102 8.47 9.90 3.16
N PHE A 103 7.25 9.60 2.72
CA PHE A 103 7.03 8.58 1.68
C PHE A 103 6.81 9.23 0.32
N ASN A 104 7.27 8.55 -0.71
CA ASN A 104 7.11 8.97 -2.09
C ASN A 104 6.78 7.77 -2.97
N VAL A 105 5.74 7.90 -3.79
CA VAL A 105 5.38 6.91 -4.80
C VAL A 105 5.74 7.49 -6.16
N LYS A 106 6.72 6.91 -6.81
CA LYS A 106 7.24 7.37 -8.11
C LYS A 106 7.83 6.22 -8.93
N GLN A 107 8.05 6.46 -10.20
CA GLN A 107 8.76 5.52 -11.06
C GLN A 107 10.26 5.57 -10.80
N ASN A 108 10.91 4.40 -10.88
CA ASN A 108 12.37 4.30 -10.88
C ASN A 108 12.94 4.56 -12.30
N GLU A 109 14.23 4.40 -12.47
CA GLU A 109 14.94 4.59 -13.74
C GLU A 109 14.40 3.70 -14.86
N ASN A 110 13.86 2.54 -14.53
CA ASN A 110 13.31 1.57 -15.47
C ASN A 110 11.80 1.76 -15.73
N GLY A 111 11.19 2.81 -15.19
CA GLY A 111 9.78 3.08 -15.34
C GLY A 111 8.88 2.25 -14.44
N VAL A 112 9.42 1.55 -13.47
CA VAL A 112 8.67 0.75 -12.49
C VAL A 112 8.22 1.62 -11.35
N TRP A 113 6.93 1.57 -11.02
CA TRP A 113 6.39 2.27 -9.86
C TRP A 113 6.87 1.65 -8.56
N CYS A 114 7.42 2.48 -7.69
CA CYS A 114 8.01 2.06 -6.43
C CYS A 114 7.61 2.98 -5.28
N LEU A 115 7.65 2.43 -4.08
CA LEU A 115 7.50 3.16 -2.84
C LEU A 115 8.89 3.45 -2.27
N TYR A 116 9.15 4.73 -1.98
CA TYR A 116 10.40 5.21 -1.40
C TYR A 116 10.15 5.79 -0.02
N LEU A 117 11.12 5.59 0.85
CA LEU A 117 11.22 6.26 2.14
C LEU A 117 12.36 7.27 2.05
N THR A 118 12.06 8.53 2.30
CA THR A 118 13.07 9.59 2.44
C THR A 118 13.25 9.89 3.92
N ALA A 119 14.47 9.77 4.40
CA ALA A 119 14.82 10.16 5.77
C ALA A 119 14.95 11.69 5.84
N LEU A 120 14.18 12.32 6.69
CA LEU A 120 14.32 13.75 6.99
C LEU A 120 15.21 14.01 8.21
N ASP A 121 15.50 12.96 8.96
CA ASP A 121 16.49 12.86 10.02
C ASP A 121 17.31 11.58 9.82
N ASN A 122 18.45 11.48 10.45
CA ASN A 122 19.27 10.25 10.39
C ASN A 122 18.51 9.10 11.05
N LEU A 123 18.26 8.04 10.28
CA LEU A 123 17.64 6.83 10.76
C LEU A 123 18.70 5.75 11.04
N THR A 124 18.42 4.91 12.01
CA THR A 124 19.26 3.77 12.37
C THR A 124 18.53 2.46 12.14
N ALA A 125 19.27 1.35 12.12
CA ALA A 125 18.68 0.03 11.94
C ALA A 125 17.74 -0.40 13.08
N THR A 126 17.69 0.35 14.19
CA THR A 126 16.76 0.10 15.29
C THR A 126 15.45 0.86 15.15
N ASP A 127 15.37 1.79 14.21
CA ASP A 127 14.16 2.56 13.97
C ASP A 127 13.08 1.69 13.31
N ARG A 128 11.86 1.85 13.78
CA ARG A 128 10.71 1.13 13.27
C ARG A 128 9.73 2.09 12.63
N ILE A 129 9.15 1.67 11.53
CA ILE A 129 8.14 2.41 10.79
C ILE A 129 6.82 1.68 10.94
N ASN A 130 5.81 2.38 11.50
CA ASN A 130 4.42 1.94 11.55
C ASN A 130 3.58 3.08 11.02
N ASP A 131 3.10 2.94 9.80
CA ASP A 131 2.41 4.03 9.15
C ASP A 131 1.40 3.55 8.11
N SER A 132 0.51 4.46 7.74
CA SER A 132 -0.44 4.22 6.66
C SER A 132 -0.69 5.52 5.90
N PHE A 133 -0.95 5.41 4.61
CA PHE A 133 -1.33 6.54 3.77
C PHE A 133 -2.20 6.08 2.61
N ILE A 134 -2.81 7.05 1.93
CA ILE A 134 -3.71 6.80 0.80
C ILE A 134 -3.22 7.60 -0.40
N TYR A 135 -3.26 6.98 -1.57
CA TYR A 135 -3.07 7.69 -2.83
C TYR A 135 -4.17 7.31 -3.84
N GLN A 136 -4.34 8.13 -4.85
CA GLN A 136 -5.34 7.91 -5.90
C GLN A 136 -4.72 7.23 -7.12
N LEU A 137 -5.52 6.36 -7.71
CA LEU A 137 -5.20 5.72 -8.99
C LEU A 137 -5.31 6.67 -10.16
#